data_7ef60aac1e39288cae1537cc0d914653
#
_entry.id   7ef60aac1e39288cae1537cc0d914653
#
_cell.length_a   1.000
_cell.length_b   1.000
_cell.length_c   1.000
_cell.angle_alpha   90.00
_cell.angle_beta   90.00
_cell.angle_gamma   90.00
#
_symmetry.space_group_name_H-M   'P 1'
#
loop_
_entity.id
_entity.type
_entity.pdbx_description
1 polymer ?
#
loop_
_entity_poly.entity_id
_entity_poly.type
_entity_poly.pdbx_seq_one_letter_code
_entity_poly.pdbx_strand_id
1 'polypeptide(L)'
;SQAAVIASILRSPGLYDPVFKEGNAERLANRFEYVKNNMIEAGWLDEKDAAKMKLPAVAPRSTSGQLSGPKGHIIEAVQKELAKLGFSQDQLLVGGLVIKTTLDQKAQQSAVDAVNKFYPKDAPADLRIGLVAIRPGTGEILALYGGRDYLERQLNDATQSIALAGSTFKPFALVAALEAGIPLTSMWNGDTPQTFDDLGKPYIVSNYGDEGWG
;
A
#
# COMPACT_ATOMS: atom_id res chain seq x y z
N SER A 1 27.31 -23.25 -12.52
CA SER A 1 26.39 -23.56 -11.39
C SER A 1 25.10 -22.75 -11.47
N GLN A 2 25.14 -21.41 -11.62
CA GLN A 2 23.94 -20.55 -11.64
C GLN A 2 22.95 -20.90 -12.76
N ALA A 3 23.43 -21.15 -14.00
CA ALA A 3 22.57 -21.54 -15.12
C ALA A 3 21.83 -22.87 -14.84
N ALA A 4 22.51 -23.84 -14.20
CA ALA A 4 21.89 -25.10 -13.83
C ALA A 4 20.79 -24.94 -12.74
N VAL A 5 20.96 -23.98 -11.82
CA VAL A 5 19.90 -23.62 -10.84
C VAL A 5 18.70 -23.02 -11.56
N ILE A 6 18.92 -22.09 -12.47
CA ILE A 6 17.82 -21.50 -13.26
C ILE A 6 17.07 -22.62 -14.01
N ALA A 7 17.79 -23.50 -14.70
CA ALA A 7 17.19 -24.64 -15.39
C ALA A 7 16.42 -25.57 -14.44
N SER A 8 16.89 -25.73 -13.20
CA SER A 8 16.22 -26.55 -12.19
C SER A 8 14.87 -26.00 -11.75
N ILE A 9 14.73 -24.68 -11.66
CA ILE A 9 13.51 -24.02 -11.16
C ILE A 9 12.46 -23.75 -12.25
N LEU A 10 12.85 -23.73 -13.54
CA LEU A 10 11.95 -23.36 -14.64
C LEU A 10 10.67 -24.19 -14.69
N ARG A 11 10.73 -25.50 -14.34
CA ARG A 11 9.55 -26.38 -14.38
C ARG A 11 8.47 -25.98 -13.40
N SER A 12 8.85 -25.52 -12.20
CA SER A 12 7.92 -25.12 -11.15
C SER A 12 8.63 -24.24 -10.11
N PRO A 13 8.72 -22.93 -10.32
CA PRO A 13 9.45 -22.03 -9.44
C PRO A 13 9.03 -22.15 -7.97
N GLY A 14 7.74 -22.19 -7.68
CA GLY A 14 7.22 -22.26 -6.31
C GLY A 14 7.53 -23.59 -5.59
N LEU A 15 7.74 -24.71 -6.35
CA LEU A 15 8.07 -26.00 -5.78
C LEU A 15 9.56 -26.14 -5.43
N TYR A 16 10.41 -25.40 -6.14
CA TYR A 16 11.87 -25.43 -6.00
C TYR A 16 12.45 -24.19 -5.34
N ASP A 17 11.62 -23.24 -4.88
CA ASP A 17 12.06 -22.08 -4.11
C ASP A 17 12.28 -22.48 -2.65
N PRO A 18 13.55 -22.53 -2.16
CA PRO A 18 13.87 -23.01 -0.82
C PRO A 18 13.38 -22.08 0.30
N VAL A 19 13.03 -20.83 -0.06
CA VAL A 19 12.54 -19.82 0.89
C VAL A 19 11.01 -19.86 1.03
N PHE A 20 10.33 -20.47 0.05
CA PHE A 20 8.86 -20.45 0.01
C PHE A 20 8.21 -21.47 0.95
N LYS A 21 8.80 -22.67 1.08
CA LYS A 21 8.25 -23.76 1.90
C LYS A 21 9.34 -24.68 2.41
N GLU A 22 9.15 -25.20 3.62
CA GLU A 22 9.99 -26.26 4.19
C GLU A 22 10.04 -27.49 3.26
N GLY A 23 11.21 -28.09 3.12
CA GLY A 23 11.47 -29.21 2.21
C GLY A 23 11.77 -28.83 0.74
N ASN A 24 11.55 -27.59 0.33
CA ASN A 24 11.86 -27.14 -1.02
C ASN A 24 13.38 -27.09 -1.27
N ALA A 25 14.20 -26.85 -0.25
CA ALA A 25 15.66 -26.85 -0.36
C ALA A 25 16.19 -28.21 -0.82
N GLU A 26 15.67 -29.31 -0.23
CA GLU A 26 16.02 -30.67 -0.63
C GLU A 26 15.55 -30.98 -2.06
N ARG A 27 14.33 -30.56 -2.41
CA ARG A 27 13.79 -30.73 -3.77
C ARG A 27 14.65 -29.97 -4.81
N LEU A 28 15.09 -28.76 -4.48
CA LEU A 28 15.98 -27.99 -5.35
C LEU A 28 17.33 -28.72 -5.50
N ALA A 29 17.93 -29.22 -4.42
CA ALA A 29 19.19 -29.95 -4.47
C ALA A 29 19.06 -31.22 -5.36
N ASN A 30 18.04 -32.01 -5.18
CA ASN A 30 17.77 -33.19 -5.98
C ASN A 30 17.55 -32.85 -7.47
N ARG A 31 16.84 -31.76 -7.74
CA ARG A 31 16.59 -31.29 -9.10
C ARG A 31 17.86 -30.74 -9.75
N PHE A 32 18.71 -30.05 -8.99
CA PHE A 32 20.00 -29.56 -9.45
C PHE A 32 20.92 -30.70 -9.87
N GLU A 33 21.02 -31.78 -9.08
CA GLU A 33 21.77 -32.97 -9.42
C GLU A 33 21.22 -33.65 -10.68
N TYR A 34 19.90 -33.77 -10.82
CA TYR A 34 19.25 -34.28 -12.02
C TYR A 34 19.62 -33.45 -13.27
N VAL A 35 19.57 -32.12 -13.20
CA VAL A 35 19.92 -31.24 -14.32
C VAL A 35 21.41 -31.40 -14.65
N LYS A 36 22.28 -31.46 -13.66
CA LYS A 36 23.73 -31.65 -13.83
C LYS A 36 24.03 -32.96 -14.57
N ASN A 37 23.40 -34.05 -14.16
CA ASN A 37 23.60 -35.35 -14.81
C ASN A 37 23.11 -35.35 -16.26
N ASN A 38 21.96 -34.77 -16.55
CA ASN A 38 21.47 -34.65 -17.92
C ASN A 38 22.38 -33.77 -18.80
N MET A 39 23.05 -32.75 -18.22
CA MET A 39 24.03 -31.93 -18.97
C MET A 39 25.28 -32.74 -19.32
N ILE A 40 25.69 -33.68 -18.46
CA ILE A 40 26.81 -34.62 -18.77
C ILE A 40 26.39 -35.57 -19.88
N GLU A 41 25.22 -36.23 -19.74
CA GLU A 41 24.71 -37.18 -20.74
C GLU A 41 24.54 -36.52 -22.13
N ALA A 42 24.12 -35.26 -22.16
CA ALA A 42 23.97 -34.49 -23.40
C ALA A 42 25.29 -33.97 -23.97
N GLY A 43 26.42 -34.20 -23.30
CA GLY A 43 27.75 -33.72 -23.74
C GLY A 43 27.94 -32.21 -23.57
N TRP A 44 27.11 -31.52 -22.82
CA TRP A 44 27.21 -30.08 -22.56
C TRP A 44 28.10 -29.72 -21.36
N LEU A 45 28.43 -30.71 -20.54
CA LEU A 45 29.21 -30.56 -19.32
C LEU A 45 30.13 -31.77 -19.17
N ASP A 46 31.43 -31.58 -19.01
CA ASP A 46 32.35 -32.67 -18.72
C ASP A 46 32.32 -33.06 -17.23
N GLU A 47 32.70 -34.31 -16.92
CA GLU A 47 32.68 -34.84 -15.57
C GLU A 47 33.57 -34.09 -14.58
N LYS A 48 34.73 -33.54 -15.07
CA LYS A 48 35.67 -32.81 -14.21
C LYS A 48 35.09 -31.47 -13.77
N ASP A 49 34.38 -30.82 -14.65
CA ASP A 49 33.72 -29.54 -14.33
C ASP A 49 32.41 -29.77 -13.55
N ALA A 50 31.70 -30.84 -13.85
CA ALA A 50 30.56 -31.29 -13.09
C ALA A 50 30.88 -31.56 -11.58
N ALA A 51 32.03 -32.19 -11.34
CA ALA A 51 32.49 -32.48 -9.97
C ALA A 51 32.78 -31.21 -9.14
N LYS A 52 33.10 -30.09 -9.80
CA LYS A 52 33.31 -28.79 -9.15
C LYS A 52 32.00 -28.01 -8.92
N MET A 53 30.93 -28.38 -9.60
CA MET A 53 29.66 -27.70 -9.50
C MET A 53 29.00 -27.97 -8.17
N LYS A 54 28.71 -26.91 -7.45
CA LYS A 54 27.93 -26.94 -6.20
C LYS A 54 26.66 -26.11 -6.38
N LEU A 55 25.60 -26.54 -5.71
CA LEU A 55 24.39 -25.72 -5.60
C LEU A 55 24.78 -24.41 -4.91
N PRO A 56 24.60 -23.24 -5.57
CA PRO A 56 24.88 -21.95 -4.96
C PRO A 56 23.99 -21.74 -3.74
N ALA A 57 24.50 -21.02 -2.73
CA ALA A 57 23.67 -20.56 -1.63
C ALA A 57 22.59 -19.64 -2.17
N VAL A 58 21.35 -19.90 -1.82
CA VAL A 58 20.20 -19.06 -2.17
C VAL A 58 20.17 -17.91 -1.18
N ALA A 59 20.22 -16.67 -1.69
CA ALA A 59 20.07 -15.49 -0.85
C ALA A 59 18.67 -15.47 -0.24
N PRO A 60 18.53 -15.04 1.04
CA PRO A 60 17.23 -14.80 1.62
C PRO A 60 16.43 -13.86 0.72
N ARG A 61 15.11 -14.05 0.65
CA ARG A 61 14.25 -13.06 -0.01
C ARG A 61 14.54 -11.70 0.57
N SER A 62 14.93 -10.76 -0.28
CA SER A 62 14.99 -9.37 0.13
C SER A 62 13.56 -8.92 0.47
N THR A 63 13.24 -8.84 1.76
CA THR A 63 12.00 -8.21 2.23
C THR A 63 12.05 -6.69 2.07
N SER A 64 13.24 -6.15 1.75
CA SER A 64 13.45 -4.75 1.38
C SER A 64 13.04 -4.47 -0.08
N GLY A 65 12.00 -5.15 -0.56
CA GLY A 65 11.42 -4.92 -1.88
C GLY A 65 10.87 -3.50 -2.03
N GLN A 66 10.62 -3.10 -3.27
CA GLN A 66 10.06 -1.77 -3.60
C GLN A 66 8.77 -1.46 -2.83
N LEU A 67 8.05 -2.49 -2.36
CA LEU A 67 6.76 -2.38 -1.66
C LEU A 67 6.87 -2.33 -0.13
N SER A 68 8.05 -2.45 0.48
CA SER A 68 8.18 -2.37 1.94
C SER A 68 8.00 -0.95 2.45
N GLY A 69 7.49 -0.83 3.68
CA GLY A 69 7.25 0.45 4.34
C GLY A 69 6.11 1.26 3.73
N PRO A 70 6.00 2.55 4.08
CA PRO A 70 4.94 3.44 3.58
C PRO A 70 4.98 3.64 2.05
N LYS A 71 6.14 3.47 1.43
CA LYS A 71 6.33 3.61 -0.01
C LYS A 71 5.49 2.61 -0.82
N GLY A 72 5.23 1.43 -0.28
CA GLY A 72 4.41 0.42 -0.96
C GLY A 72 2.99 0.90 -1.24
N HIS A 73 2.38 1.66 -0.33
CA HIS A 73 1.06 2.27 -0.53
C HIS A 73 1.05 3.29 -1.67
N ILE A 74 2.16 4.05 -1.83
CA ILE A 74 2.31 5.01 -2.93
C ILE A 74 2.42 4.27 -4.27
N ILE A 75 3.27 3.26 -4.34
CA ILE A 75 3.46 2.47 -5.56
C ILE A 75 2.14 1.84 -6.01
N GLU A 76 1.40 1.26 -5.07
CA GLU A 76 0.10 0.65 -5.35
C GLU A 76 -0.93 1.69 -5.82
N ALA A 77 -0.98 2.86 -5.19
CA ALA A 77 -1.86 3.95 -5.60
C ALA A 77 -1.54 4.42 -7.03
N VAL A 78 -0.25 4.60 -7.36
CA VAL A 78 0.20 4.96 -8.71
C VAL A 78 -0.16 3.87 -9.73
N GLN A 79 0.04 2.60 -9.41
CA GLN A 79 -0.33 1.49 -10.30
C GLN A 79 -1.84 1.47 -10.58
N LYS A 80 -2.67 1.72 -9.56
CA LYS A 80 -4.14 1.82 -9.73
C LYS A 80 -4.54 3.00 -10.62
N GLU A 81 -3.88 4.12 -10.48
CA GLU A 81 -4.14 5.30 -11.34
C GLU A 81 -3.74 5.02 -12.78
N LEU A 82 -2.57 4.43 -13.01
CA LEU A 82 -2.12 4.03 -14.34
C LEU A 82 -3.05 3.01 -15.00
N ALA A 83 -3.57 2.06 -14.23
CA ALA A 83 -4.56 1.11 -14.73
C ALA A 83 -5.86 1.81 -15.20
N LYS A 84 -6.33 2.85 -14.47
CA LYS A 84 -7.47 3.68 -14.90
C LYS A 84 -7.17 4.46 -16.18
N LEU A 85 -5.91 4.83 -16.41
CA LEU A 85 -5.45 5.49 -17.63
C LEU A 85 -5.23 4.50 -18.80
N GLY A 86 -5.48 3.20 -18.60
CA GLY A 86 -5.42 2.18 -19.65
C GLY A 86 -4.07 1.45 -19.77
N PHE A 87 -3.12 1.67 -18.87
CA PHE A 87 -1.87 0.92 -18.87
C PHE A 87 -2.08 -0.50 -18.32
N SER A 88 -1.66 -1.52 -19.07
CA SER A 88 -1.68 -2.91 -18.61
C SER A 88 -0.54 -3.19 -17.63
N GLN A 89 -0.68 -4.26 -16.82
CA GLN A 89 0.39 -4.70 -15.93
C GLN A 89 1.68 -5.06 -16.69
N ASP A 90 1.57 -5.68 -17.87
CA ASP A 90 2.74 -6.02 -18.67
C ASP A 90 3.50 -4.78 -19.13
N GLN A 91 2.79 -3.72 -19.54
CA GLN A 91 3.41 -2.43 -19.88
C GLN A 91 4.13 -1.81 -18.68
N LEU A 92 3.57 -1.93 -17.47
CA LEU A 92 4.20 -1.41 -16.24
C LEU A 92 5.45 -2.22 -15.84
N LEU A 93 5.46 -3.54 -16.07
CA LEU A 93 6.56 -4.43 -15.67
C LEU A 93 7.72 -4.44 -16.66
N VAL A 94 7.43 -4.42 -17.96
CA VAL A 94 8.45 -4.61 -19.00
C VAL A 94 8.58 -3.43 -19.96
N GLY A 95 7.72 -2.44 -19.86
CA GLY A 95 7.66 -1.32 -20.79
C GLY A 95 8.76 -0.26 -20.66
N GLY A 96 9.65 -0.36 -19.67
CA GLY A 96 10.72 0.63 -19.43
C GLY A 96 10.21 2.05 -19.14
N LEU A 97 9.01 2.17 -18.60
CA LEU A 97 8.33 3.45 -18.36
C LEU A 97 9.00 4.24 -17.23
N VAL A 98 9.12 5.55 -17.42
CA VAL A 98 9.48 6.51 -16.38
C VAL A 98 8.23 7.23 -15.95
N ILE A 99 7.77 6.97 -14.71
CA ILE A 99 6.55 7.54 -14.16
C ILE A 99 6.91 8.71 -13.25
N LYS A 100 6.45 9.91 -13.60
CA LYS A 100 6.54 11.10 -12.75
C LYS A 100 5.23 11.29 -12.01
N THR A 101 5.32 11.48 -10.70
CA THR A 101 4.17 11.80 -9.84
C THR A 101 4.22 13.27 -9.40
N THR A 102 3.14 13.75 -8.79
CA THR A 102 3.06 15.09 -8.19
C THR A 102 3.67 15.11 -6.77
N LEU A 103 4.10 13.97 -6.24
CA LEU A 103 4.66 13.87 -4.90
C LEU A 103 5.94 14.69 -4.78
N ASP A 104 6.01 15.51 -3.73
CA ASP A 104 7.21 16.25 -3.33
C ASP A 104 8.01 15.43 -2.31
N GLN A 105 9.30 15.22 -2.59
CA GLN A 105 10.15 14.36 -1.76
C GLN A 105 10.25 14.89 -0.31
N LYS A 106 10.33 16.21 -0.11
CA LYS A 106 10.45 16.80 1.23
C LYS A 106 9.13 16.68 1.98
N ALA A 107 8.02 16.97 1.32
CA ALA A 107 6.68 16.83 1.91
C ALA A 107 6.42 15.36 2.30
N GLN A 108 6.75 14.42 1.42
CA GLN A 108 6.61 12.99 1.71
C GLN A 108 7.46 12.55 2.90
N GLN A 109 8.73 12.96 2.95
CA GLN A 109 9.60 12.63 4.08
C GLN A 109 9.09 13.26 5.37
N SER A 110 8.66 14.52 5.34
CA SER A 110 8.08 15.20 6.50
C SER A 110 6.83 14.51 7.02
N ALA A 111 5.97 13.98 6.12
CA ALA A 111 4.79 13.22 6.52
C ALA A 111 5.18 11.93 7.28
N VAL A 112 6.14 11.18 6.75
CA VAL A 112 6.65 9.95 7.41
C VAL A 112 7.28 10.27 8.77
N ASP A 113 8.13 11.31 8.82
CA ASP A 113 8.81 11.71 10.04
C ASP A 113 7.84 12.21 11.12
N ALA A 114 6.82 12.96 10.72
CA ALA A 114 5.78 13.43 11.63
C ALA A 114 5.01 12.26 12.24
N VAL A 115 4.56 11.31 11.44
CA VAL A 115 3.88 10.13 11.95
C VAL A 115 4.77 9.34 12.90
N ASN A 116 6.03 9.09 12.53
CA ASN A 116 6.96 8.33 13.37
C ASN A 116 7.26 9.04 14.69
N LYS A 117 7.43 10.38 14.65
CA LYS A 117 7.75 11.19 15.84
C LYS A 117 6.58 11.30 16.81
N PHE A 118 5.37 11.46 16.29
CA PHE A 118 4.18 11.74 17.10
C PHE A 118 3.27 10.53 17.28
N TYR A 119 3.69 9.35 16.82
CA TYR A 119 2.92 8.14 17.08
C TYR A 119 2.82 7.89 18.59
N PRO A 120 1.61 7.73 19.16
CA PRO A 120 1.46 7.56 20.59
C PRO A 120 2.19 6.30 21.07
N LYS A 121 2.92 6.42 22.18
CA LYS A 121 3.70 5.29 22.73
C LYS A 121 2.81 4.15 23.23
N ASP A 122 1.64 4.50 23.75
CA ASP A 122 0.65 3.56 24.30
C ASP A 122 -0.53 3.36 23.32
N ALA A 123 -0.25 3.48 22.00
CA ALA A 123 -1.26 3.33 20.99
C ALA A 123 -1.85 1.90 20.99
N PRO A 124 -3.17 1.75 20.88
CA PRO A 124 -3.78 0.45 20.60
C PRO A 124 -3.17 -0.17 19.34
N ALA A 125 -3.06 -1.51 19.31
CA ALA A 125 -2.49 -2.23 18.17
C ALA A 125 -3.22 -1.99 16.85
N ASP A 126 -4.49 -1.61 16.93
CA ASP A 126 -5.38 -1.31 15.81
C ASP A 126 -5.43 0.18 15.43
N LEU A 127 -4.68 1.06 16.12
CA LEU A 127 -4.61 2.47 15.73
C LEU A 127 -4.09 2.60 14.31
N ARG A 128 -4.82 3.33 13.49
CA ARG A 128 -4.50 3.61 12.09
C ARG A 128 -4.29 5.10 11.88
N ILE A 129 -3.31 5.43 11.05
CA ILE A 129 -3.00 6.80 10.67
C ILE A 129 -2.91 6.87 9.16
N GLY A 130 -3.74 7.71 8.56
CA GLY A 130 -3.64 8.12 7.17
C GLY A 130 -3.31 9.61 7.11
N LEU A 131 -2.44 10.03 6.16
CA LEU A 131 -2.12 11.43 5.94
C LEU A 131 -2.03 11.71 4.45
N VAL A 132 -2.66 12.81 4.02
CA VAL A 132 -2.55 13.34 2.66
C VAL A 132 -2.24 14.83 2.76
N ALA A 133 -1.25 15.29 1.98
CA ALA A 133 -0.99 16.71 1.76
C ALA A 133 -1.35 17.05 0.32
N ILE A 134 -2.21 18.06 0.15
CA ILE A 134 -2.74 18.47 -1.16
C ILE A 134 -2.32 19.91 -1.42
N ARG A 135 -1.88 20.20 -2.66
CA ARG A 135 -1.55 21.55 -3.10
C ARG A 135 -2.84 22.36 -3.28
N PRO A 136 -3.00 23.50 -2.58
CA PRO A 136 -4.13 24.38 -2.80
C PRO A 136 -4.18 24.88 -4.25
N GLY A 137 -5.39 24.96 -4.80
CA GLY A 137 -5.65 25.46 -6.16
C GLY A 137 -5.51 24.44 -7.27
N THR A 138 -4.58 23.45 -7.18
CA THR A 138 -4.40 22.44 -8.23
C THR A 138 -4.96 21.06 -7.85
N GLY A 139 -5.07 20.75 -6.55
CA GLY A 139 -5.50 19.45 -6.06
C GLY A 139 -4.42 18.34 -6.14
N GLU A 140 -3.19 18.70 -6.53
CA GLU A 140 -2.07 17.75 -6.61
C GLU A 140 -1.73 17.15 -5.23
N ILE A 141 -1.57 15.85 -5.16
CA ILE A 141 -1.10 15.18 -3.95
C ILE A 141 0.42 15.36 -3.83
N LEU A 142 0.86 16.05 -2.78
CA LEU A 142 2.26 16.28 -2.47
C LEU A 142 2.87 15.24 -1.55
N ALA A 143 2.05 14.65 -0.67
CA ALA A 143 2.46 13.56 0.20
C ALA A 143 1.29 12.62 0.47
N LEU A 144 1.60 11.33 0.59
CA LEU A 144 0.64 10.28 0.89
C LEU A 144 1.27 9.28 1.88
N TYR A 145 0.67 9.13 3.06
CA TYR A 145 1.02 8.12 4.03
C TYR A 145 -0.20 7.23 4.27
N GLY A 146 -0.15 6.01 3.79
CA GLY A 146 -1.26 5.05 3.86
C GLY A 146 -1.12 4.00 4.96
N GLY A 147 -0.01 4.01 5.72
CA GLY A 147 0.29 3.03 6.76
C GLY A 147 1.79 2.81 6.92
N ARG A 148 2.19 2.10 7.97
CA ARG A 148 3.60 1.86 8.31
C ARG A 148 4.32 0.97 7.31
N ASP A 149 3.70 -0.16 6.98
CA ASP A 149 4.27 -1.13 6.05
C ASP A 149 3.17 -1.77 5.20
N TYR A 150 3.29 -1.59 3.90
CA TYR A 150 2.38 -2.17 2.92
C TYR A 150 2.41 -3.70 2.93
N LEU A 151 3.56 -4.31 3.23
CA LEU A 151 3.67 -5.78 3.27
C LEU A 151 2.94 -6.39 4.47
N GLU A 152 2.82 -5.65 5.57
CA GLU A 152 2.04 -6.06 6.73
C GLU A 152 0.54 -5.80 6.52
N ARG A 153 0.20 -4.66 5.92
CA ARG A 153 -1.17 -4.26 5.67
C ARG A 153 -1.28 -3.45 4.36
N GLN A 154 -1.95 -4.02 3.38
CA GLN A 154 -2.08 -3.44 2.04
C GLN A 154 -3.16 -2.34 1.96
N LEU A 155 -4.12 -2.31 2.90
CA LEU A 155 -5.17 -1.29 2.91
C LEU A 155 -4.55 0.09 3.19
N ASN A 156 -4.75 1.02 2.27
CA ASN A 156 -4.25 2.40 2.39
C ASN A 156 -5.18 3.21 3.31
N ASP A 157 -4.72 3.53 4.50
CA ASP A 157 -5.53 4.22 5.51
C ASP A 157 -5.86 5.67 5.13
N ALA A 158 -5.12 6.28 4.20
CA ALA A 158 -5.40 7.63 3.71
C ALA A 158 -6.47 7.70 2.62
N THR A 159 -6.69 6.60 1.87
CA THR A 159 -7.54 6.64 0.67
C THR A 159 -8.58 5.53 0.60
N GLN A 160 -8.49 4.49 1.42
CA GLN A 160 -9.35 3.32 1.35
C GLN A 160 -10.03 2.98 2.68
N SER A 161 -9.45 3.38 3.81
CA SER A 161 -10.08 3.18 5.12
C SER A 161 -11.33 4.03 5.26
N ILE A 162 -12.34 3.46 5.90
CA ILE A 162 -13.58 4.14 6.23
C ILE A 162 -13.53 4.52 7.71
N ALA A 163 -13.74 5.80 7.99
CA ALA A 163 -13.85 6.33 9.33
C ALA A 163 -15.03 7.30 9.39
N LEU A 164 -15.62 7.43 10.59
CA LEU A 164 -16.66 8.43 10.82
C LEU A 164 -16.01 9.82 10.71
N ALA A 165 -16.55 10.66 9.82
CA ALA A 165 -16.03 12.00 9.60
C ALA A 165 -16.17 12.91 10.83
N GLY A 166 -17.20 12.70 11.62
CA GLY A 166 -17.52 13.55 12.76
C GLY A 166 -17.59 15.02 12.36
N SER A 167 -17.05 15.90 13.20
CA SER A 167 -17.05 17.35 12.97
C SER A 167 -16.21 17.80 11.75
N THR A 168 -15.34 16.97 11.20
CA THR A 168 -14.60 17.29 9.97
C THR A 168 -15.51 17.34 8.73
N PHE A 169 -16.75 16.86 8.84
CA PHE A 169 -17.75 16.98 7.77
C PHE A 169 -18.40 18.37 7.71
N LYS A 170 -18.34 19.20 8.77
CA LYS A 170 -18.99 20.51 8.84
C LYS A 170 -18.60 21.48 7.71
N PRO A 171 -17.33 21.57 7.27
CA PRO A 171 -16.98 22.41 6.13
C PRO A 171 -17.72 22.02 4.84
N PHE A 172 -17.94 20.74 4.59
CA PHE A 172 -18.68 20.27 3.41
C PHE A 172 -20.15 20.66 3.49
N ALA A 173 -20.77 20.54 4.67
CA ALA A 173 -22.14 21.01 4.89
C ALA A 173 -22.25 22.53 4.70
N LEU A 174 -21.26 23.31 5.15
CA LEU A 174 -21.21 24.75 4.94
C LEU A 174 -21.12 25.10 3.45
N VAL A 175 -20.26 24.43 2.70
CA VAL A 175 -20.14 24.64 1.25
C VAL A 175 -21.48 24.34 0.56
N ALA A 176 -22.10 23.22 0.87
CA ALA A 176 -23.39 22.86 0.29
C ALA A 176 -24.48 23.92 0.61
N ALA A 177 -24.51 24.47 1.83
CA ALA A 177 -25.42 25.53 2.22
C ALA A 177 -25.19 26.81 1.40
N LEU A 178 -23.93 27.22 1.23
CA LEU A 178 -23.56 28.39 0.43
C LEU A 178 -23.94 28.21 -1.05
N GLU A 179 -23.70 27.03 -1.63
CA GLU A 179 -24.12 26.70 -3.00
C GLU A 179 -25.65 26.70 -3.17
N ALA A 180 -26.37 26.34 -2.11
CA ALA A 180 -27.83 26.46 -2.07
C ALA A 180 -28.34 27.90 -1.84
N GLY A 181 -27.46 28.90 -1.76
CA GLY A 181 -27.79 30.30 -1.58
C GLY A 181 -28.08 30.72 -0.14
N ILE A 182 -27.74 29.88 0.85
CA ILE A 182 -27.89 30.22 2.27
C ILE A 182 -26.72 31.10 2.70
N PRO A 183 -26.95 32.37 3.10
CA PRO A 183 -25.87 33.28 3.47
C PRO A 183 -25.25 32.91 4.82
N LEU A 184 -23.98 33.27 5.02
CA LEU A 184 -23.25 33.05 6.29
C LEU A 184 -23.89 33.76 7.50
N THR A 185 -24.73 34.79 7.25
CA THR A 185 -25.45 35.53 8.27
C THR A 185 -26.74 34.87 8.71
N SER A 186 -27.09 33.70 8.15
CA SER A 186 -28.29 32.98 8.55
C SER A 186 -28.19 32.54 10.01
N MET A 187 -29.28 32.72 10.73
CA MET A 187 -29.41 32.27 12.14
C MET A 187 -30.20 30.98 12.18
N TRP A 188 -29.76 30.07 13.03
CA TRP A 188 -30.35 28.76 13.20
C TRP A 188 -30.59 28.49 14.70
N ASN A 189 -31.64 27.73 15.02
CA ASN A 189 -31.85 27.30 16.38
C ASN A 189 -30.72 26.35 16.81
N GLY A 190 -30.00 26.71 17.87
CA GLY A 190 -28.90 25.93 18.45
C GLY A 190 -29.27 25.16 19.70
N ASP A 191 -30.60 25.06 20.05
CA ASP A 191 -31.06 24.26 21.19
C ASP A 191 -30.70 22.78 21.05
N THR A 192 -30.59 22.09 22.17
CA THR A 192 -30.27 20.67 22.23
C THR A 192 -31.19 19.97 23.24
N PRO A 193 -31.69 18.74 22.97
CA PRO A 193 -31.62 18.04 21.67
C PRO A 193 -32.62 18.58 20.65
N GLN A 194 -32.31 18.43 19.36
CA GLN A 194 -33.24 18.68 18.26
C GLN A 194 -33.67 17.36 17.61
N THR A 195 -34.92 17.29 17.18
CA THR A 195 -35.48 16.12 16.49
C THR A 195 -35.77 16.48 15.04
N PHE A 196 -35.31 15.68 14.14
CA PHE A 196 -35.52 15.78 12.68
C PHE A 196 -36.29 14.56 12.19
N ASP A 197 -37.37 14.77 11.43
CA ASP A 197 -38.26 13.71 10.96
C ASP A 197 -38.10 13.43 9.45
N ASP A 198 -37.18 14.11 8.79
CA ASP A 198 -37.01 14.12 7.32
C ASP A 198 -36.59 12.77 6.76
N LEU A 199 -36.10 11.85 7.57
CA LEU A 199 -35.53 10.55 7.16
C LEU A 199 -36.52 9.37 7.34
N GLY A 200 -37.83 9.67 7.51
CA GLY A 200 -38.89 8.65 7.70
C GLY A 200 -38.91 8.00 9.07
N LYS A 201 -38.03 8.40 9.97
CA LYS A 201 -38.04 8.10 11.41
C LYS A 201 -37.37 9.24 12.15
N PRO A 202 -37.81 9.54 13.40
CA PRO A 202 -37.19 10.58 14.19
C PRO A 202 -35.69 10.37 14.36
N TYR A 203 -34.90 11.40 14.06
CA TYR A 203 -33.48 11.43 14.30
C TYR A 203 -33.15 12.54 15.31
N ILE A 204 -32.62 12.15 16.46
CA ILE A 204 -32.33 13.08 17.56
C ILE A 204 -30.86 13.46 17.49
N VAL A 205 -30.56 14.76 17.45
CA VAL A 205 -29.23 15.33 17.45
C VAL A 205 -29.01 16.13 18.71
N SER A 206 -27.96 15.79 19.45
CA SER A 206 -27.53 16.57 20.61
C SER A 206 -26.20 17.28 20.31
N ASN A 207 -25.98 18.45 20.88
CA ASN A 207 -24.71 19.13 20.88
C ASN A 207 -23.70 18.42 21.80
N TYR A 208 -22.42 18.63 21.54
CA TYR A 208 -21.36 18.14 22.43
C TYR A 208 -21.53 18.78 23.82
N GLY A 209 -21.56 17.95 24.87
CA GLY A 209 -21.76 18.41 26.23
C GLY A 209 -23.20 18.79 26.58
N ASP A 210 -24.20 18.50 25.71
CA ASP A 210 -25.62 18.85 25.88
C ASP A 210 -25.87 20.35 26.12
N GLU A 211 -24.98 21.22 25.66
CA GLU A 211 -25.10 22.67 25.76
C GLU A 211 -25.96 23.24 24.62
N GLY A 212 -27.01 23.99 24.95
CA GLY A 212 -27.81 24.74 23.97
C GLY A 212 -27.12 26.06 23.60
N TRP A 213 -27.24 26.44 22.34
CA TRP A 213 -26.70 27.69 21.77
C TRP A 213 -27.88 28.43 21.08
N GLY A 214 -28.74 29.00 21.87
CA GLY A 214 -29.91 29.74 21.41
C GLY A 214 -29.63 31.19 20.99
#